data_19d5815a4cc3a691f10d2cd8567b55f5
#
_entry.id   19d5815a4cc3a691f10d2cd8567b55f5
#
_cell.length_a   1.000
_cell.length_b   1.000
_cell.length_c   1.000
_cell.angle_alpha   90.00
_cell.angle_beta   90.00
_cell.angle_gamma   90.00
#
_symmetry.space_group_name_H-M   'P 1'
#
loop_
_entity.id
_entity.type
_entity.pdbx_description
1 polymer ?
#
loop_
_entity_poly.entity_id
_entity_poly.type
_entity_poly.pdbx_seq_one_letter_code
_entity_poly.pdbx_strand_id
1 'polypeptide(L)'
;MDKIRVILRNSPLSQLQVKEVFNLFPEVEKELILTESYGDKHLQISLLNGQAPADIFTRELDDALLTDMADIAVHSAKDLPFPMPNGLEVIALFQAWDVTDSLVSRDGLKLDELPAGSTIGTSSPIRKAELQQLRSDLTIVGIRGTIAQRVQQVRQGQIDAVIVATCALKRLNIANEISEVLPFATHPLQGYLAITARADSDRLRHLFARKSIMDEEGMLTIRDEEGNLRKMTLEEFAHTQPHHHPVTIDPTEPGRTLYTGITCSNSNYVHTPLIEIAPMADDSELEQSALHINQYDCLLFTSRYAVKYWMEALHKSGQDTSILSSLQVVSIGATTTESLRQAGVSNVEESKADNSYSLINHFKDLPHQRILIPRSNLGMDLLPGGLRSVGHEVTTVTAYRNVMPEYPQKVDLNQIYRIIFTSPSTITNFIKLYGTMPATMQVETRGPITREAFVKAFRTSDTDK
;
A
#
# COMPACT_ATOMS: atom_id res chain seq x y z
N MET A 1 -0.02 9.55 -36.43
CA MET A 1 1.30 9.49 -35.77
C MET A 1 1.99 8.24 -36.24
N ASP A 2 3.28 8.30 -36.52
CA ASP A 2 4.03 7.08 -36.78
C ASP A 2 4.03 6.19 -35.56
N LYS A 3 4.01 4.88 -35.76
CA LYS A 3 4.05 3.91 -34.66
C LYS A 3 5.35 4.05 -33.86
N ILE A 4 5.27 4.01 -32.54
CA ILE A 4 6.47 4.00 -31.72
C ILE A 4 7.07 2.59 -31.73
N ARG A 5 8.34 2.47 -32.09
CA ARG A 5 9.10 1.23 -32.06
C ARG A 5 9.56 0.96 -30.64
N VAL A 6 9.00 -0.07 -30.03
CA VAL A 6 9.23 -0.43 -28.58
C VAL A 6 10.07 -1.69 -28.55
N ILE A 7 11.33 -1.58 -28.10
CA ILE A 7 12.15 -2.75 -27.84
C ILE A 7 11.94 -3.27 -26.43
N LEU A 8 11.87 -4.58 -26.29
CA LEU A 8 11.66 -5.27 -25.03
C LEU A 8 12.29 -6.66 -25.03
N ARG A 9 12.56 -7.18 -23.84
CA ARG A 9 13.05 -8.56 -23.69
C ARG A 9 11.97 -9.56 -24.12
N ASN A 10 12.39 -10.64 -24.77
CA ASN A 10 11.51 -11.73 -25.18
C ASN A 10 11.12 -12.61 -23.97
N SER A 11 10.37 -12.04 -23.04
CA SER A 11 9.82 -12.77 -21.88
C SER A 11 8.35 -12.41 -21.66
N PRO A 12 7.52 -13.34 -21.15
CA PRO A 12 6.13 -13.05 -20.87
C PRO A 12 5.95 -11.84 -19.92
N LEU A 13 6.81 -11.72 -18.91
CA LEU A 13 6.77 -10.59 -17.98
C LEU A 13 7.04 -9.26 -18.68
N SER A 14 8.05 -9.18 -19.54
CA SER A 14 8.39 -7.96 -20.27
C SER A 14 7.25 -7.51 -21.20
N GLN A 15 6.61 -8.45 -21.88
CA GLN A 15 5.44 -8.15 -22.73
C GLN A 15 4.26 -7.59 -21.93
N LEU A 16 4.00 -8.15 -20.74
CA LEU A 16 2.97 -7.63 -19.83
C LEU A 16 3.33 -6.24 -19.29
N GLN A 17 4.60 -5.97 -19.01
CA GLN A 17 5.06 -4.66 -18.58
C GLN A 17 4.85 -3.60 -19.66
N VAL A 18 5.16 -3.90 -20.93
CA VAL A 18 4.86 -3.01 -22.06
C VAL A 18 3.34 -2.79 -22.17
N LYS A 19 2.54 -3.85 -22.07
CA LYS A 19 1.08 -3.72 -22.08
C LYS A 19 0.57 -2.82 -20.97
N GLU A 20 1.10 -2.96 -19.75
CA GLU A 20 0.75 -2.14 -18.59
C GLU A 20 1.04 -0.67 -18.84
N VAL A 21 2.26 -0.34 -19.33
CA VAL A 21 2.64 1.03 -19.67
C VAL A 21 1.70 1.61 -20.74
N PHE A 22 1.48 0.88 -21.84
CA PHE A 22 0.65 1.39 -22.93
C PHE A 22 -0.84 1.40 -22.65
N ASN A 23 -1.32 0.72 -21.62
CA ASN A 23 -2.68 0.92 -21.14
C ASN A 23 -2.91 2.34 -20.57
N LEU A 24 -1.83 3.03 -20.16
CA LEU A 24 -1.88 4.44 -19.75
C LEU A 24 -1.92 5.41 -20.94
N PHE A 25 -1.62 4.91 -22.14
CA PHE A 25 -1.52 5.68 -23.40
C PHE A 25 -2.28 4.95 -24.52
N PRO A 26 -3.60 4.75 -24.39
CA PRO A 26 -4.38 3.95 -25.35
C PRO A 26 -4.41 4.56 -26.76
N GLU A 27 -4.15 5.86 -26.88
CA GLU A 27 -4.09 6.59 -28.15
C GLU A 27 -2.78 6.38 -28.91
N VAL A 28 -1.78 5.74 -28.31
CA VAL A 28 -0.44 5.59 -28.89
C VAL A 28 -0.32 4.24 -29.60
N GLU A 29 -0.13 4.27 -30.91
CA GLU A 29 0.19 3.08 -31.69
C GLU A 29 1.65 2.67 -31.48
N LYS A 30 1.90 1.35 -31.38
CA LYS A 30 3.22 0.80 -31.14
C LYS A 30 3.53 -0.38 -32.06
N GLU A 31 4.80 -0.57 -32.33
CA GLU A 31 5.38 -1.76 -32.92
C GLU A 31 6.34 -2.38 -31.93
N LEU A 32 6.20 -3.69 -31.67
CA LEU A 32 7.01 -4.40 -30.65
C LEU A 32 8.21 -5.07 -31.34
N ILE A 33 9.40 -4.82 -30.81
CA ILE A 33 10.65 -5.43 -31.22
C ILE A 33 11.16 -6.32 -30.07
N LEU A 34 11.08 -7.63 -30.26
CA LEU A 34 11.51 -8.59 -29.24
C LEU A 34 13.00 -8.91 -29.40
N THR A 35 13.73 -8.88 -28.27
CA THR A 35 15.14 -9.26 -28.23
C THR A 35 15.45 -10.14 -27.01
N GLU A 36 16.51 -10.91 -27.06
CA GLU A 36 17.07 -11.64 -25.92
C GLU A 36 18.24 -10.86 -25.36
N SER A 37 18.18 -10.48 -24.09
CA SER A 37 19.29 -9.79 -23.44
C SER A 37 20.50 -10.70 -23.25
N TYR A 38 21.66 -10.10 -23.00
CA TYR A 38 22.88 -10.84 -22.66
C TYR A 38 22.65 -11.81 -21.50
N GLY A 39 21.91 -11.37 -20.48
CA GLY A 39 21.55 -12.21 -19.35
C GLY A 39 20.60 -13.36 -19.67
N ASP A 40 19.74 -13.22 -20.69
CA ASP A 40 18.85 -14.30 -21.12
C ASP A 40 19.62 -15.39 -21.90
N LYS A 41 20.65 -14.99 -22.62
CA LYS A 41 21.54 -15.91 -23.39
C LYS A 41 22.57 -16.61 -22.50
N HIS A 42 22.99 -15.99 -21.37
CA HIS A 42 24.08 -16.46 -20.52
C HIS A 42 23.58 -16.85 -19.11
N LEU A 43 22.77 -17.89 -19.04
CA LEU A 43 22.18 -18.35 -17.78
C LEU A 43 23.21 -18.88 -16.77
N GLN A 44 24.43 -19.21 -17.19
CA GLN A 44 25.54 -19.63 -16.33
C GLN A 44 26.12 -18.50 -15.48
N ILE A 45 25.87 -17.22 -15.85
CA ILE A 45 26.37 -16.09 -15.06
C ILE A 45 25.56 -15.97 -13.77
N SER A 46 26.23 -16.09 -12.63
CA SER A 46 25.63 -15.91 -11.32
C SER A 46 25.34 -14.42 -11.06
N LEU A 47 24.14 -14.11 -10.60
CA LEU A 47 23.75 -12.76 -10.14
C LEU A 47 23.96 -12.58 -8.61
N LEU A 48 24.27 -13.68 -7.88
CA LEU A 48 24.37 -13.62 -6.41
C LEU A 48 25.70 -13.11 -5.89
N ASN A 49 26.75 -13.15 -6.68
CA ASN A 49 28.13 -12.85 -6.25
C ASN A 49 28.62 -11.48 -6.73
N GLY A 50 27.74 -10.64 -7.30
CA GLY A 50 28.07 -9.29 -7.74
C GLY A 50 29.01 -9.21 -8.96
N GLN A 51 29.26 -10.32 -9.65
CA GLN A 51 30.16 -10.37 -10.83
C GLN A 51 29.44 -10.14 -12.17
N ALA A 52 28.12 -10.08 -12.17
CA ALA A 52 27.35 -9.83 -13.37
C ALA A 52 27.50 -8.36 -13.78
N PRO A 53 27.67 -8.08 -15.11
CA PRO A 53 27.68 -6.71 -15.60
C PRO A 53 26.39 -5.97 -15.25
N ALA A 54 26.48 -4.66 -14.96
CA ALA A 54 25.32 -3.85 -14.60
C ALA A 54 24.26 -3.79 -15.74
N ASP A 55 24.70 -3.84 -16.97
CA ASP A 55 23.89 -3.81 -18.19
C ASP A 55 23.42 -5.20 -18.66
N ILE A 56 23.53 -6.24 -17.84
CA ILE A 56 23.26 -7.63 -18.22
C ILE A 56 21.88 -7.86 -18.84
N PHE A 57 20.89 -7.02 -18.50
CA PHE A 57 19.51 -7.10 -18.99
C PHE A 57 19.12 -5.97 -19.94
N THR A 58 19.99 -4.98 -20.15
CA THR A 58 19.67 -3.77 -20.92
C THR A 58 20.51 -3.59 -22.19
N ARG A 59 21.71 -4.17 -22.25
CA ARG A 59 22.71 -3.95 -23.30
C ARG A 59 22.13 -3.96 -24.72
N GLU A 60 21.44 -5.03 -25.12
CA GLU A 60 20.89 -5.15 -26.47
C GLU A 60 19.75 -4.17 -26.74
N LEU A 61 19.04 -3.77 -25.67
CA LEU A 61 17.99 -2.75 -25.74
C LEU A 61 18.63 -1.37 -25.92
N ASP A 62 19.67 -1.09 -25.14
CA ASP A 62 20.43 0.16 -25.20
C ASP A 62 21.09 0.35 -26.56
N ASP A 63 21.72 -0.70 -27.12
CA ASP A 63 22.32 -0.71 -28.47
C ASP A 63 21.26 -0.42 -29.53
N ALA A 64 20.06 -0.99 -29.43
CA ALA A 64 19.00 -0.77 -30.38
C ALA A 64 18.46 0.68 -30.34
N LEU A 65 18.43 1.30 -29.19
CA LEU A 65 18.07 2.72 -29.04
C LEU A 65 19.16 3.62 -29.66
N LEU A 66 20.41 3.37 -29.31
CA LEU A 66 21.56 4.16 -29.81
C LEU A 66 21.76 4.06 -31.33
N THR A 67 21.39 2.93 -31.93
CA THR A 67 21.48 2.70 -33.39
C THR A 67 20.20 3.03 -34.16
N ASP A 68 19.22 3.68 -33.51
CA ASP A 68 17.92 4.06 -34.09
C ASP A 68 17.10 2.89 -34.63
N MET A 69 17.31 1.69 -34.11
CA MET A 69 16.47 0.52 -34.40
C MET A 69 15.16 0.54 -33.63
N ALA A 70 15.14 1.20 -32.51
CA ALA A 70 13.96 1.39 -31.66
C ALA A 70 13.88 2.83 -31.15
N ASP A 71 12.69 3.26 -30.75
CA ASP A 71 12.45 4.60 -30.24
C ASP A 71 12.51 4.64 -28.71
N ILE A 72 11.97 3.60 -28.06
CA ILE A 72 11.96 3.43 -26.59
C ILE A 72 12.21 1.98 -26.19
N ALA A 73 12.69 1.80 -24.95
CA ALA A 73 12.67 0.50 -24.29
C ALA A 73 11.91 0.58 -22.97
N VAL A 74 11.21 -0.52 -22.61
CA VAL A 74 10.49 -0.64 -21.33
C VAL A 74 11.20 -1.64 -20.43
N HIS A 75 11.48 -1.23 -19.19
CA HIS A 75 12.25 -1.99 -18.23
C HIS A 75 11.54 -2.16 -16.89
N SER A 76 11.86 -3.23 -16.16
CA SER A 76 11.80 -3.18 -14.70
C SER A 76 12.86 -2.16 -14.23
N ALA A 77 12.47 -1.10 -13.57
CA ALA A 77 13.40 0.00 -13.28
C ALA A 77 14.62 -0.42 -12.44
N LYS A 78 14.48 -1.45 -11.61
CA LYS A 78 15.58 -2.03 -10.82
C LYS A 78 16.67 -2.74 -11.63
N ASP A 79 16.40 -3.02 -12.92
CA ASP A 79 17.34 -3.69 -13.82
C ASP A 79 18.15 -2.68 -14.64
N LEU A 80 17.88 -1.37 -14.48
CA LEU A 80 18.62 -0.31 -15.16
C LEU A 80 20.04 -0.16 -14.61
N PRO A 81 21.04 0.05 -15.47
CA PRO A 81 22.38 0.41 -15.03
C PRO A 81 22.42 1.88 -14.59
N PHE A 82 23.16 2.18 -13.54
CA PHE A 82 23.46 3.54 -13.12
C PHE A 82 24.98 3.68 -12.94
N PRO A 83 25.61 4.71 -13.56
CA PRO A 83 25.00 5.71 -14.46
C PRO A 83 24.44 5.08 -15.75
N MET A 84 23.45 5.76 -16.36
CA MET A 84 22.90 5.36 -17.66
C MET A 84 23.99 5.44 -18.76
N PRO A 85 23.91 4.59 -19.80
CA PRO A 85 24.80 4.70 -20.94
C PRO A 85 24.74 6.08 -21.60
N ASN A 86 25.88 6.58 -22.05
CA ASN A 86 25.95 7.88 -22.73
C ASN A 86 25.01 7.94 -23.94
N GLY A 87 24.22 9.01 -24.03
CA GLY A 87 23.23 9.21 -25.08
C GLY A 87 21.86 8.61 -24.80
N LEU A 88 21.67 7.91 -23.68
CA LEU A 88 20.40 7.39 -23.22
C LEU A 88 19.96 8.04 -21.92
N GLU A 89 18.66 8.17 -21.74
CA GLU A 89 18.05 8.68 -20.53
C GLU A 89 16.79 7.89 -20.16
N VAL A 90 16.43 7.91 -18.88
CA VAL A 90 15.11 7.48 -18.41
C VAL A 90 14.16 8.66 -18.61
N ILE A 91 13.26 8.54 -19.58
CA ILE A 91 12.31 9.61 -19.93
C ILE A 91 10.98 9.53 -19.18
N ALA A 92 10.69 8.39 -18.55
CA ALA A 92 9.51 8.22 -17.70
C ALA A 92 9.73 7.09 -16.70
N LEU A 93 9.21 7.28 -15.49
CA LEU A 93 9.11 6.27 -14.44
C LEU A 93 7.65 6.12 -14.03
N PHE A 94 7.15 4.89 -13.96
CA PHE A 94 5.77 4.60 -13.58
C PHE A 94 5.74 3.95 -12.21
N GLN A 95 4.69 4.30 -11.48
CA GLN A 95 4.48 3.88 -10.11
C GLN A 95 4.60 2.36 -9.94
N ALA A 96 5.24 1.93 -8.86
CA ALA A 96 5.33 0.51 -8.52
C ALA A 96 3.95 -0.06 -8.19
N TRP A 97 3.63 -1.22 -8.77
CA TRP A 97 2.41 -1.93 -8.43
C TRP A 97 2.52 -2.59 -7.05
N ASP A 98 3.69 -3.19 -6.76
CA ASP A 98 3.99 -3.83 -5.47
C ASP A 98 5.52 -3.88 -5.32
N VAL A 99 6.01 -3.39 -4.19
CA VAL A 99 7.46 -3.33 -3.91
C VAL A 99 7.96 -4.50 -3.06
N THR A 100 7.05 -5.38 -2.60
CA THR A 100 7.38 -6.49 -1.71
C THR A 100 7.98 -7.68 -2.44
N ASP A 101 8.58 -8.57 -1.67
CA ASP A 101 9.00 -9.89 -2.11
C ASP A 101 8.08 -10.97 -1.56
N SER A 102 7.91 -12.06 -2.32
CA SER A 102 7.09 -13.18 -1.93
C SER A 102 7.89 -14.48 -1.96
N LEU A 103 7.61 -15.33 -0.97
CA LEU A 103 8.00 -16.72 -0.96
C LEU A 103 7.00 -17.55 -1.76
N VAL A 104 7.50 -18.40 -2.64
CA VAL A 104 6.74 -19.47 -3.27
C VAL A 104 7.43 -20.76 -2.83
N SER A 105 6.77 -21.55 -1.99
CA SER A 105 7.30 -22.79 -1.43
C SER A 105 6.50 -23.99 -1.90
N ARG A 106 7.11 -25.16 -1.85
CA ARG A 106 6.39 -26.41 -2.00
C ARG A 106 5.39 -26.57 -0.83
N ASP A 107 4.20 -27.05 -1.14
CA ASP A 107 3.12 -27.30 -0.17
C ASP A 107 2.59 -26.04 0.54
N GLY A 108 2.95 -24.84 0.08
CA GLY A 108 2.45 -23.58 0.61
C GLY A 108 3.02 -23.19 1.98
N LEU A 109 4.14 -23.81 2.41
CA LEU A 109 4.77 -23.53 3.69
C LEU A 109 5.31 -22.10 3.76
N LYS A 110 5.15 -21.46 4.91
CA LYS A 110 5.75 -20.15 5.21
C LYS A 110 7.23 -20.28 5.51
N LEU A 111 7.93 -19.15 5.58
CA LEU A 111 9.38 -19.11 5.79
C LEU A 111 9.80 -19.75 7.12
N ASP A 112 9.02 -19.54 8.18
CA ASP A 112 9.27 -20.13 9.51
C ASP A 112 8.89 -21.61 9.59
N GLU A 113 8.02 -22.09 8.71
CA GLU A 113 7.58 -23.50 8.64
C GLU A 113 8.53 -24.39 7.80
N LEU A 114 9.45 -23.78 7.03
CA LEU A 114 10.40 -24.55 6.22
C LEU A 114 11.38 -25.31 7.11
N PRO A 115 11.60 -26.62 6.84
CA PRO A 115 12.59 -27.42 7.55
C PRO A 115 14.01 -26.82 7.49
N ALA A 116 14.80 -27.00 8.54
CA ALA A 116 16.21 -26.62 8.52
C ALA A 116 16.94 -27.31 7.36
N GLY A 117 17.82 -26.58 6.68
CA GLY A 117 18.52 -27.06 5.48
C GLY A 117 17.73 -26.95 4.19
N SER A 118 16.45 -26.52 4.21
CA SER A 118 15.67 -26.33 2.98
C SER A 118 16.38 -25.41 1.98
N THR A 119 16.26 -25.73 0.70
CA THR A 119 16.94 -25.03 -0.39
C THR A 119 16.07 -23.91 -0.94
N ILE A 120 16.55 -22.67 -0.84
CA ILE A 120 15.83 -21.48 -1.31
C ILE A 120 16.53 -20.87 -2.53
N GLY A 121 15.79 -20.76 -3.64
CA GLY A 121 16.27 -20.13 -4.88
C GLY A 121 16.14 -18.61 -4.84
N THR A 122 17.22 -17.88 -5.10
CA THR A 122 17.19 -16.44 -5.36
C THR A 122 18.32 -16.01 -6.27
N SER A 123 18.14 -14.89 -7.00
CA SER A 123 19.22 -14.27 -7.79
C SER A 123 19.61 -12.89 -7.23
N SER A 124 19.03 -12.47 -6.08
CA SER A 124 19.24 -11.15 -5.50
C SER A 124 20.16 -11.21 -4.29
N PRO A 125 21.27 -10.45 -4.28
CA PRO A 125 22.12 -10.32 -3.08
C PRO A 125 21.36 -9.76 -1.88
N ILE A 126 20.41 -8.84 -2.09
CA ILE A 126 19.57 -8.25 -1.02
C ILE A 126 18.75 -9.38 -0.36
N ARG A 127 18.00 -10.16 -1.14
CA ARG A 127 17.20 -11.28 -0.63
C ARG A 127 18.04 -12.32 0.08
N LYS A 128 19.24 -12.57 -0.43
CA LYS A 128 20.20 -13.48 0.23
C LYS A 128 20.58 -12.96 1.61
N ALA A 129 20.88 -11.66 1.74
CA ALA A 129 21.23 -11.04 3.01
C ALA A 129 20.08 -11.09 4.02
N GLU A 130 18.85 -10.75 3.58
CA GLU A 130 17.64 -10.83 4.40
C GLU A 130 17.37 -12.25 4.90
N LEU A 131 17.46 -13.25 4.01
CA LEU A 131 17.32 -14.66 4.41
C LEU A 131 18.36 -15.09 5.43
N GLN A 132 19.62 -14.72 5.25
CA GLN A 132 20.71 -15.10 6.15
C GLN A 132 20.52 -14.51 7.55
N GLN A 133 19.92 -13.33 7.67
CA GLN A 133 19.59 -12.72 8.96
C GLN A 133 18.43 -13.43 9.67
N LEU A 134 17.39 -13.83 8.92
CA LEU A 134 16.18 -14.41 9.51
C LEU A 134 16.28 -15.93 9.71
N ARG A 135 16.90 -16.64 8.76
CA ARG A 135 16.95 -18.10 8.70
C ARG A 135 18.33 -18.57 8.18
N SER A 136 19.36 -18.40 9.01
CA SER A 136 20.74 -18.81 8.69
C SER A 136 20.92 -20.32 8.51
N ASP A 137 19.95 -21.12 8.92
CA ASP A 137 19.89 -22.57 8.78
C ASP A 137 19.45 -23.04 7.38
N LEU A 138 19.00 -22.12 6.49
CA LEU A 138 18.55 -22.46 5.14
C LEU A 138 19.70 -22.44 4.13
N THR A 139 19.59 -23.25 3.09
CA THR A 139 20.55 -23.31 1.99
C THR A 139 20.12 -22.40 0.85
N ILE A 140 20.91 -21.38 0.54
CA ILE A 140 20.59 -20.39 -0.51
C ILE A 140 21.31 -20.75 -1.80
N VAL A 141 20.56 -20.91 -2.89
CA VAL A 141 21.08 -21.23 -4.21
C VAL A 141 20.74 -20.17 -5.24
N GLY A 142 21.67 -19.92 -6.17
CA GLY A 142 21.43 -19.04 -7.31
C GLY A 142 20.45 -19.68 -8.29
N ILE A 143 19.43 -18.95 -8.70
CA ILE A 143 18.44 -19.43 -9.66
C ILE A 143 18.35 -18.50 -10.86
N ARG A 144 18.22 -19.07 -12.08
CA ARG A 144 18.09 -18.34 -13.35
C ARG A 144 16.84 -18.81 -14.09
N GLY A 145 16.51 -18.14 -15.19
CA GLY A 145 15.32 -18.38 -16.01
C GLY A 145 14.16 -17.45 -15.67
N THR A 146 13.06 -17.61 -16.40
CA THR A 146 11.83 -16.84 -16.20
C THR A 146 11.18 -17.14 -14.84
N ILE A 147 10.34 -16.26 -14.36
CA ILE A 147 9.60 -16.46 -13.07
C ILE A 147 8.81 -17.77 -13.10
N ALA A 148 8.11 -18.06 -14.20
CA ALA A 148 7.35 -19.30 -14.34
C ALA A 148 8.27 -20.55 -14.27
N GLN A 149 9.46 -20.52 -14.89
CA GLN A 149 10.43 -21.61 -14.79
C GLN A 149 10.95 -21.80 -13.36
N ARG A 150 11.18 -20.72 -12.62
CA ARG A 150 11.60 -20.78 -11.21
C ARG A 150 10.53 -21.39 -10.32
N VAL A 151 9.27 -20.98 -10.48
CA VAL A 151 8.13 -21.59 -9.78
C VAL A 151 8.01 -23.07 -10.14
N GLN A 152 8.23 -23.43 -11.41
CA GLN A 152 8.21 -24.83 -11.84
C GLN A 152 9.29 -25.69 -11.17
N GLN A 153 10.49 -25.16 -10.91
CA GLN A 153 11.54 -25.88 -10.16
C GLN A 153 11.09 -26.22 -8.73
N VAL A 154 10.35 -25.31 -8.06
CA VAL A 154 9.74 -25.59 -6.75
C VAL A 154 8.70 -26.70 -6.86
N ARG A 155 7.78 -26.63 -7.82
CA ARG A 155 6.75 -27.67 -8.05
C ARG A 155 7.34 -29.05 -8.35
N GLN A 156 8.48 -29.07 -9.03
CA GLN A 156 9.20 -30.31 -9.36
C GLN A 156 10.11 -30.83 -8.23
N GLY A 157 10.19 -30.11 -7.10
CA GLY A 157 11.02 -30.47 -5.97
C GLY A 157 12.54 -30.36 -6.23
N GLN A 158 12.95 -29.57 -7.22
CA GLN A 158 14.37 -29.30 -7.48
C GLN A 158 14.96 -28.34 -6.44
N ILE A 159 14.11 -27.45 -5.90
CA ILE A 159 14.35 -26.58 -4.75
C ILE A 159 13.08 -26.57 -3.88
N ASP A 160 13.22 -26.26 -2.60
CA ASP A 160 12.08 -26.25 -1.68
C ASP A 160 11.26 -24.97 -1.77
N ALA A 161 11.89 -23.84 -2.08
CA ALA A 161 11.21 -22.58 -2.29
C ALA A 161 12.00 -21.61 -3.18
N VAL A 162 11.34 -20.57 -3.65
CA VAL A 162 11.94 -19.45 -4.40
C VAL A 162 11.41 -18.10 -3.89
N ILE A 163 12.27 -17.08 -3.86
CA ILE A 163 11.87 -15.73 -3.56
C ILE A 163 11.86 -14.91 -4.85
N VAL A 164 10.70 -14.32 -5.12
CA VAL A 164 10.45 -13.48 -6.30
C VAL A 164 9.71 -12.18 -5.93
N ALA A 165 9.84 -11.16 -6.76
CA ALA A 165 9.10 -9.92 -6.56
C ALA A 165 7.59 -10.17 -6.67
N THR A 166 6.82 -9.74 -5.69
CA THR A 166 5.37 -9.92 -5.63
C THR A 166 4.66 -9.36 -6.85
N CYS A 167 5.09 -8.18 -7.34
CA CYS A 167 4.57 -7.59 -8.56
C CYS A 167 4.74 -8.47 -9.80
N ALA A 168 5.80 -9.27 -9.89
CA ALA A 168 6.02 -10.16 -11.03
C ALA A 168 5.04 -11.34 -11.03
N LEU A 169 4.74 -11.92 -9.86
CA LEU A 169 3.71 -12.97 -9.73
C LEU A 169 2.31 -12.44 -10.06
N LYS A 170 2.00 -11.23 -9.60
CA LYS A 170 0.72 -10.56 -9.92
C LYS A 170 0.59 -10.28 -11.42
N ARG A 171 1.63 -9.71 -12.07
CA ARG A 171 1.62 -9.43 -13.51
C ARG A 171 1.45 -10.68 -14.35
N LEU A 172 2.05 -11.79 -13.93
CA LEU A 172 1.92 -13.08 -14.61
C LEU A 172 0.63 -13.85 -14.27
N ASN A 173 -0.24 -13.28 -13.45
CA ASN A 173 -1.47 -13.90 -12.96
C ASN A 173 -1.24 -15.26 -12.27
N ILE A 174 -0.15 -15.36 -11.51
CA ILE A 174 0.19 -16.53 -10.69
C ILE A 174 0.37 -16.15 -9.22
N ALA A 175 -0.36 -15.16 -8.75
CA ALA A 175 -0.33 -14.73 -7.35
C ALA A 175 -0.87 -15.81 -6.37
N ASN A 176 -1.63 -16.78 -6.87
CA ASN A 176 -2.07 -17.96 -6.12
C ASN A 176 -0.91 -18.87 -5.68
N GLU A 177 0.28 -18.74 -6.28
CA GLU A 177 1.50 -19.46 -5.88
C GLU A 177 2.16 -18.86 -4.63
N ILE A 178 1.76 -17.68 -4.19
CA ILE A 178 2.35 -17.00 -3.04
C ILE A 178 2.01 -17.77 -1.76
N SER A 179 3.03 -18.30 -1.10
CA SER A 179 2.92 -18.91 0.23
C SER A 179 2.96 -17.84 1.32
N GLU A 180 3.81 -16.82 1.15
CA GLU A 180 3.96 -15.72 2.09
C GLU A 180 4.51 -14.47 1.41
N VAL A 181 4.03 -13.28 1.81
CA VAL A 181 4.66 -12.00 1.48
C VAL A 181 5.67 -11.69 2.58
N LEU A 182 6.94 -11.54 2.19
CA LEU A 182 8.05 -11.42 3.12
C LEU A 182 8.27 -9.97 3.58
N PRO A 183 8.65 -9.75 4.84
CA PRO A 183 8.98 -8.43 5.38
C PRO A 183 10.42 -8.02 5.04
N PHE A 184 10.89 -8.31 3.84
CA PHE A 184 12.26 -8.04 3.41
C PHE A 184 12.44 -6.58 3.00
N ALA A 185 13.63 -6.06 3.27
CA ALA A 185 14.10 -4.87 2.57
C ALA A 185 14.25 -5.19 1.09
N THR A 186 13.81 -4.29 0.22
CA THR A 186 13.82 -4.49 -1.22
C THR A 186 14.60 -3.40 -1.95
N HIS A 187 14.99 -3.67 -3.18
CA HIS A 187 15.63 -2.66 -4.02
C HIS A 187 14.73 -1.42 -4.15
N PRO A 188 15.25 -0.19 -4.02
CA PRO A 188 14.45 1.04 -4.08
C PRO A 188 13.53 1.13 -5.30
N LEU A 189 14.00 0.68 -6.46
CA LEU A 189 13.22 0.66 -7.70
C LEU A 189 12.42 -0.63 -7.93
N GLN A 190 12.23 -1.49 -6.92
CA GLN A 190 11.45 -2.70 -7.10
C GLN A 190 9.98 -2.39 -7.37
N GLY A 191 9.42 -3.03 -8.40
CA GLY A 191 8.02 -2.87 -8.79
C GLY A 191 7.77 -1.76 -9.81
N TYR A 192 8.67 -0.77 -9.89
CA TYR A 192 8.58 0.33 -10.86
C TYR A 192 8.89 -0.12 -12.29
N LEU A 193 8.24 0.55 -13.26
CA LEU A 193 8.55 0.41 -14.69
C LEU A 193 9.15 1.70 -15.21
N ALA A 194 10.14 1.58 -16.08
CA ALA A 194 10.80 2.73 -16.66
C ALA A 194 10.77 2.66 -18.19
N ILE A 195 10.72 3.83 -18.84
CA ILE A 195 10.99 3.99 -20.27
C ILE A 195 12.33 4.66 -20.43
N THR A 196 13.20 4.05 -21.23
CA THR A 196 14.44 4.67 -21.70
C THR A 196 14.33 5.04 -23.18
N ALA A 197 14.99 6.11 -23.56
CA ALA A 197 15.10 6.60 -24.95
C ALA A 197 16.42 7.32 -25.15
N ARG A 198 16.71 7.71 -26.39
CA ARG A 198 17.83 8.63 -26.67
C ARG A 198 17.60 9.97 -25.95
N ALA A 199 18.67 10.58 -25.47
CA ALA A 199 18.66 11.85 -24.75
C ALA A 199 18.06 13.02 -25.57
N ASP A 200 18.12 12.97 -26.89
CA ASP A 200 17.55 13.95 -27.80
C ASP A 200 16.07 13.71 -28.16
N SER A 201 15.40 12.76 -27.51
CA SER A 201 14.01 12.36 -27.82
C SER A 201 12.98 13.21 -27.11
N ASP A 202 13.02 14.54 -27.19
CA ASP A 202 12.12 15.47 -26.50
C ASP A 202 10.63 15.17 -26.70
N ARG A 203 10.24 14.81 -27.92
CA ARG A 203 8.85 14.46 -28.25
C ARG A 203 8.36 13.27 -27.41
N LEU A 204 9.17 12.24 -27.25
CA LEU A 204 8.83 11.04 -26.47
C LEU A 204 8.82 11.36 -24.97
N ARG A 205 9.78 12.18 -24.52
CA ARG A 205 9.81 12.67 -23.14
C ARG A 205 8.50 13.38 -22.80
N HIS A 206 8.06 14.37 -23.60
CA HIS A 206 6.79 15.07 -23.37
C HIS A 206 5.57 14.14 -23.42
N LEU A 207 5.58 13.15 -24.31
CA LEU A 207 4.49 12.19 -24.42
C LEU A 207 4.34 11.37 -23.14
N PHE A 208 5.43 10.78 -22.65
CA PHE A 208 5.38 9.85 -21.51
C PHE A 208 5.44 10.55 -20.15
N ALA A 209 5.94 11.79 -20.06
CA ALA A 209 5.93 12.61 -18.85
C ALA A 209 4.52 12.80 -18.28
N ARG A 210 3.49 12.83 -19.13
CA ARG A 210 2.08 13.01 -18.71
C ARG A 210 1.59 11.99 -17.67
N LYS A 211 2.22 10.83 -17.57
CA LYS A 211 1.89 9.74 -16.65
C LYS A 211 3.09 9.28 -15.82
N SER A 212 4.24 9.95 -16.00
CA SER A 212 5.43 9.69 -15.20
C SER A 212 5.27 10.23 -13.78
N ILE A 213 5.93 9.59 -12.82
CA ILE A 213 6.08 10.08 -11.44
C ILE A 213 7.32 10.95 -11.25
N MET A 214 8.15 11.09 -12.29
CA MET A 214 9.21 12.09 -12.37
C MET A 214 8.62 13.43 -12.78
N ASP A 215 9.14 14.51 -12.26
CA ASP A 215 8.76 15.86 -12.70
C ASP A 215 9.39 16.20 -14.08
N GLU A 216 9.13 17.42 -14.59
CA GLU A 216 9.65 17.87 -15.89
C GLU A 216 11.18 17.96 -15.94
N GLU A 217 11.83 18.08 -14.77
CA GLU A 217 13.28 18.10 -14.59
C GLU A 217 13.89 16.70 -14.44
N GLY A 218 13.06 15.65 -14.49
CA GLY A 218 13.47 14.26 -14.29
C GLY A 218 13.75 13.89 -12.83
N MET A 219 13.27 14.72 -11.87
CA MET A 219 13.46 14.51 -10.44
C MET A 219 12.31 13.72 -9.83
N LEU A 220 12.63 12.95 -8.79
CA LEU A 220 11.66 12.30 -7.91
C LEU A 220 11.43 13.13 -6.67
N THR A 221 10.19 13.21 -6.22
CA THR A 221 9.87 13.73 -4.89
C THR A 221 9.64 12.56 -3.96
N ILE A 222 10.52 12.40 -2.99
CA ILE A 222 10.52 11.30 -2.02
C ILE A 222 10.02 11.82 -0.68
N ARG A 223 9.12 11.07 -0.04
CA ARG A 223 8.72 11.29 1.35
C ARG A 223 9.52 10.33 2.23
N ASP A 224 10.32 10.90 3.15
CA ASP A 224 11.06 10.10 4.13
C ASP A 224 10.14 9.58 5.27
N GLU A 225 10.71 8.78 6.17
CA GLU A 225 9.97 8.19 7.30
C GLU A 225 9.43 9.24 8.27
N GLU A 226 10.07 10.40 8.35
CA GLU A 226 9.63 11.54 9.17
C GLU A 226 8.54 12.38 8.46
N GLY A 227 8.23 12.06 7.19
CA GLY A 227 7.21 12.73 6.39
C GLY A 227 7.72 13.94 5.61
N ASN A 228 9.03 14.24 5.64
CA ASN A 228 9.61 15.34 4.88
C ASN A 228 9.73 14.99 3.40
N LEU A 229 9.54 15.99 2.55
CA LEU A 229 9.70 15.85 1.11
C LEU A 229 11.11 16.22 0.69
N ARG A 230 11.75 15.35 -0.10
CA ARG A 230 13.05 15.59 -0.70
C ARG A 230 13.00 15.34 -2.19
N LYS A 231 13.61 16.23 -2.98
CA LYS A 231 13.84 15.98 -4.40
C LYS A 231 15.19 15.28 -4.59
N MET A 232 15.21 14.28 -5.44
CA MET A 232 16.43 13.57 -5.85
C MET A 232 16.31 13.03 -7.26
N THR A 233 17.44 12.75 -7.87
CA THR A 233 17.48 12.09 -9.17
C THR A 233 17.10 10.60 -9.04
N LEU A 234 16.74 9.99 -10.15
CA LEU A 234 16.47 8.54 -10.19
C LEU A 234 17.72 7.73 -9.81
N GLU A 235 18.90 8.17 -10.22
CA GLU A 235 20.19 7.54 -9.87
C GLU A 235 20.47 7.62 -8.36
N GLU A 236 20.29 8.78 -7.75
CA GLU A 236 20.42 8.93 -6.29
C GLU A 236 19.45 8.02 -5.57
N PHE A 237 18.20 7.94 -6.03
CA PHE A 237 17.20 7.06 -5.45
C PHE A 237 17.58 5.59 -5.60
N ALA A 238 18.06 5.18 -6.77
CA ALA A 238 18.49 3.80 -7.02
C ALA A 238 19.64 3.34 -6.09
N HIS A 239 20.48 4.28 -5.65
CA HIS A 239 21.61 4.02 -4.74
C HIS A 239 21.26 4.18 -3.26
N THR A 240 20.02 4.49 -2.89
CA THR A 240 19.61 4.46 -1.47
C THR A 240 19.67 3.04 -0.93
N GLN A 241 19.74 2.93 0.40
CA GLN A 241 19.73 1.60 1.04
C GLN A 241 18.40 0.88 0.75
N PRO A 242 18.42 -0.46 0.67
CA PRO A 242 17.19 -1.24 0.60
C PRO A 242 16.26 -0.88 1.77
N HIS A 243 14.95 -0.75 1.50
CA HIS A 243 13.96 -0.29 2.47
C HIS A 243 13.03 -1.43 2.89
N HIS A 244 12.80 -1.58 4.21
CA HIS A 244 11.77 -2.48 4.77
C HIS A 244 10.35 -1.91 4.59
N HIS A 245 10.25 -0.57 4.49
CA HIS A 245 8.99 0.10 4.16
C HIS A 245 9.18 0.87 2.85
N PRO A 246 8.18 0.83 1.96
CA PRO A 246 8.29 1.55 0.71
C PRO A 246 8.42 3.04 1.02
N VAL A 247 9.55 3.62 0.64
CA VAL A 247 9.67 5.07 0.53
C VAL A 247 8.64 5.48 -0.52
N THR A 248 7.69 6.30 -0.14
CA THR A 248 6.64 6.71 -1.06
C THR A 248 7.20 7.79 -1.97
N ILE A 249 7.31 7.49 -3.26
CA ILE A 249 7.48 8.55 -4.26
C ILE A 249 6.16 9.30 -4.30
N ASP A 250 6.17 10.54 -3.82
CA ASP A 250 4.99 11.40 -3.83
C ASP A 250 4.98 12.16 -5.16
N PRO A 251 4.07 11.86 -6.07
CA PRO A 251 4.00 12.58 -7.32
C PRO A 251 3.59 14.02 -7.04
N THR A 252 4.37 14.92 -7.59
CA THR A 252 4.22 16.36 -7.42
C THR A 252 3.02 16.95 -8.18
N GLU A 253 2.36 16.17 -9.04
CA GLU A 253 1.22 16.69 -9.78
C GLU A 253 -0.06 16.73 -8.93
N PRO A 254 -0.67 17.91 -8.78
CA PRO A 254 -1.98 18.05 -8.15
C PRO A 254 -3.01 17.15 -8.86
N GLY A 255 -3.82 16.45 -8.11
CA GLY A 255 -4.96 15.72 -8.66
C GLY A 255 -4.76 14.23 -8.94
N ARG A 256 -3.54 13.69 -8.83
CA ARG A 256 -3.30 12.26 -9.10
C ARG A 256 -3.58 11.32 -7.92
N THR A 257 -3.69 11.81 -6.72
CA THR A 257 -4.03 11.00 -5.52
C THR A 257 -5.45 11.30 -5.10
N LEU A 258 -6.30 10.29 -5.09
CA LEU A 258 -7.67 10.39 -4.58
C LEU A 258 -7.69 10.11 -3.09
N TYR A 259 -8.09 11.09 -2.30
CA TYR A 259 -8.27 10.95 -0.86
C TYR A 259 -9.75 10.80 -0.53
N THR A 260 -10.12 9.72 0.16
CA THR A 260 -11.53 9.33 0.37
C THR A 260 -12.07 9.63 1.77
N GLY A 261 -11.23 10.17 2.65
CA GLY A 261 -11.61 10.50 4.02
C GLY A 261 -12.41 11.80 4.14
N ILE A 262 -12.93 12.06 5.34
CA ILE A 262 -13.81 13.20 5.63
C ILE A 262 -13.09 14.54 5.44
N THR A 263 -11.86 14.66 5.94
CA THR A 263 -11.06 15.89 5.87
C THR A 263 -9.70 15.58 5.25
N CYS A 264 -9.27 16.37 4.29
CA CYS A 264 -7.98 16.31 3.65
C CYS A 264 -7.20 17.59 3.94
N SER A 265 -6.02 17.46 4.56
CA SER A 265 -5.12 18.59 4.81
C SER A 265 -4.10 18.81 3.68
N ASN A 266 -3.97 17.85 2.77
CA ASN A 266 -3.06 17.96 1.64
C ASN A 266 -3.78 18.52 0.43
N SER A 267 -3.45 19.76 0.04
CA SER A 267 -4.05 20.46 -1.10
C SER A 267 -3.70 19.83 -2.47
N ASN A 268 -2.68 18.96 -2.51
CA ASN A 268 -2.28 18.27 -3.73
C ASN A 268 -3.12 17.01 -4.02
N TYR A 269 -4.02 16.62 -3.10
CA TYR A 269 -4.89 15.47 -3.31
C TYR A 269 -6.23 15.90 -3.90
N VAL A 270 -6.77 15.06 -4.78
CA VAL A 270 -8.18 15.15 -5.15
C VAL A 270 -8.98 14.64 -3.98
N HIS A 271 -9.64 15.54 -3.27
CA HIS A 271 -10.44 15.18 -2.11
C HIS A 271 -11.87 14.88 -2.54
N THR A 272 -12.24 13.62 -2.45
CA THR A 272 -13.61 13.14 -2.68
C THR A 272 -14.04 12.32 -1.49
N PRO A 273 -14.68 12.92 -0.49
CA PRO A 273 -15.15 12.18 0.67
C PRO A 273 -16.13 11.08 0.25
N LEU A 274 -15.86 9.86 0.62
CA LEU A 274 -16.78 8.72 0.43
C LEU A 274 -17.54 8.37 1.71
N ILE A 275 -17.31 9.13 2.77
CA ILE A 275 -18.01 9.02 4.04
C ILE A 275 -18.35 10.42 4.56
N GLU A 276 -19.48 10.51 5.20
CA GLU A 276 -20.00 11.68 5.88
C GLU A 276 -20.45 11.31 7.28
N ILE A 277 -20.27 12.24 8.21
CA ILE A 277 -20.74 12.08 9.59
C ILE A 277 -22.06 12.83 9.73
N ALA A 278 -23.11 12.09 10.04
CA ALA A 278 -24.44 12.61 10.25
C ALA A 278 -24.95 12.32 11.67
N PRO A 279 -25.79 13.18 12.26
CA PRO A 279 -26.45 12.90 13.51
C PRO A 279 -27.37 11.67 13.38
N MET A 280 -27.74 11.08 14.49
CA MET A 280 -28.81 10.10 14.54
C MET A 280 -30.15 10.75 14.15
N ALA A 281 -31.04 10.00 13.51
CA ALA A 281 -32.39 10.47 13.27
C ALA A 281 -33.24 10.51 14.57
N ASP A 282 -32.93 9.56 15.46
CA ASP A 282 -33.46 9.49 16.82
C ASP A 282 -32.25 9.34 17.75
N ASP A 283 -32.01 10.30 18.62
CA ASP A 283 -30.91 10.34 19.58
C ASP A 283 -31.37 10.04 21.02
N SER A 284 -32.59 9.55 21.21
CA SER A 284 -33.18 9.27 22.51
C SER A 284 -32.35 8.26 23.34
N GLU A 285 -31.80 7.20 22.73
CA GLU A 285 -30.93 6.25 23.39
C GLU A 285 -29.61 6.91 23.84
N LEU A 286 -29.07 7.80 23.01
CA LEU A 286 -27.87 8.55 23.32
C LEU A 286 -28.11 9.53 24.49
N GLU A 287 -29.23 10.26 24.47
CA GLU A 287 -29.63 11.15 25.56
C GLU A 287 -29.88 10.39 26.87
N GLN A 288 -30.52 9.22 26.81
CA GLN A 288 -30.71 8.37 27.99
C GLN A 288 -29.36 7.87 28.56
N SER A 289 -28.40 7.53 27.70
CA SER A 289 -27.07 7.13 28.13
C SER A 289 -26.32 8.26 28.85
N ALA A 290 -26.50 9.48 28.40
CA ALA A 290 -25.96 10.67 29.06
C ALA A 290 -26.65 11.01 30.36
N LEU A 291 -27.99 10.94 30.40
CA LEU A 291 -28.80 11.20 31.60
C LEU A 291 -28.43 10.23 32.73
N HIS A 292 -28.12 8.97 32.41
CA HIS A 292 -27.82 7.92 33.39
C HIS A 292 -26.32 7.60 33.45
N ILE A 293 -25.44 8.55 33.09
CA ILE A 293 -23.99 8.33 33.08
C ILE A 293 -23.39 7.88 34.40
N ASN A 294 -24.01 8.24 35.53
CA ASN A 294 -23.62 7.83 36.85
C ASN A 294 -23.76 6.31 37.16
N GLN A 295 -24.40 5.56 36.25
CA GLN A 295 -24.47 4.11 36.32
C GLN A 295 -23.20 3.41 35.82
N TYR A 296 -22.28 4.16 35.20
CA TYR A 296 -21.03 3.65 34.66
C TYR A 296 -19.83 4.07 35.50
N ASP A 297 -18.78 3.29 35.42
CA ASP A 297 -17.50 3.55 36.08
C ASP A 297 -16.49 4.16 35.10
N CYS A 298 -16.64 3.85 33.80
CA CYS A 298 -15.77 4.34 32.74
C CYS A 298 -16.56 4.78 31.52
N LEU A 299 -16.14 5.92 30.92
CA LEU A 299 -16.63 6.44 29.63
C LEU A 299 -15.48 6.42 28.63
N LEU A 300 -15.60 5.61 27.57
CA LEU A 300 -14.52 5.33 26.64
C LEU A 300 -14.85 5.86 25.24
N PHE A 301 -14.00 6.76 24.73
CA PHE A 301 -14.13 7.34 23.39
C PHE A 301 -13.04 6.87 22.45
N THR A 302 -13.46 6.41 21.26
CA THR A 302 -12.57 5.98 20.16
C THR A 302 -12.59 6.95 18.99
N SER A 303 -13.34 8.05 19.06
CA SER A 303 -13.54 8.99 17.97
C SER A 303 -13.93 10.38 18.48
N ARG A 304 -13.33 11.43 17.91
CA ARG A 304 -13.73 12.82 18.16
C ARG A 304 -15.21 13.10 17.82
N TYR A 305 -15.78 12.36 16.89
CA TYR A 305 -17.20 12.52 16.54
C TYR A 305 -18.12 11.93 17.61
N ALA A 306 -17.71 10.80 18.22
CA ALA A 306 -18.43 10.26 19.36
C ALA A 306 -18.41 11.25 20.53
N VAL A 307 -17.28 11.92 20.78
CA VAL A 307 -17.18 12.99 21.78
C VAL A 307 -18.18 14.09 21.46
N LYS A 308 -18.16 14.63 20.24
CA LYS A 308 -19.06 15.72 19.83
C LYS A 308 -20.53 15.40 20.13
N TYR A 309 -21.04 14.32 19.55
CA TYR A 309 -22.48 13.99 19.66
C TYR A 309 -22.89 13.54 21.06
N TRP A 310 -22.01 12.86 21.78
CA TRP A 310 -22.32 12.48 23.15
C TRP A 310 -22.33 13.68 24.09
N MET A 311 -21.42 14.66 23.93
CA MET A 311 -21.44 15.90 24.69
C MET A 311 -22.66 16.76 24.38
N GLU A 312 -23.11 16.80 23.12
CA GLU A 312 -24.37 17.43 22.74
C GLU A 312 -25.56 16.79 23.46
N ALA A 313 -25.60 15.45 23.55
CA ALA A 313 -26.62 14.71 24.28
C ALA A 313 -26.55 14.96 25.80
N LEU A 314 -25.34 15.07 26.37
CA LEU A 314 -25.15 15.44 27.78
C LEU A 314 -25.77 16.80 28.08
N HIS A 315 -25.49 17.80 27.26
CA HIS A 315 -26.06 19.14 27.45
C HIS A 315 -27.58 19.16 27.26
N LYS A 316 -28.13 18.43 26.28
CA LYS A 316 -29.57 18.30 26.07
C LYS A 316 -30.28 17.65 27.28
N SER A 317 -29.59 16.73 27.97
CA SER A 317 -30.10 16.08 29.19
C SER A 317 -30.09 17.02 30.44
N GLY A 318 -29.61 18.27 30.25
CA GLY A 318 -29.51 19.26 31.32
C GLY A 318 -28.31 19.06 32.24
N GLN A 319 -27.35 18.25 31.84
CA GLN A 319 -26.13 17.98 32.60
C GLN A 319 -24.94 18.73 31.97
N ASP A 320 -23.92 18.95 32.78
CA ASP A 320 -22.66 19.53 32.31
C ASP A 320 -21.48 18.56 32.56
N THR A 321 -20.32 18.92 32.04
CA THR A 321 -19.12 18.08 32.09
C THR A 321 -18.60 17.82 33.52
N SER A 322 -19.06 18.53 34.54
CA SER A 322 -18.65 18.33 35.94
C SER A 322 -19.04 16.94 36.48
N ILE A 323 -20.13 16.35 35.95
CA ILE A 323 -20.55 14.99 36.28
C ILE A 323 -19.50 13.94 35.92
N LEU A 324 -18.65 14.21 34.92
CA LEU A 324 -17.60 13.32 34.47
C LEU A 324 -16.38 13.30 35.40
N SER A 325 -16.31 14.20 36.39
CA SER A 325 -15.18 14.29 37.34
C SER A 325 -15.05 13.05 38.23
N SER A 326 -16.15 12.32 38.42
CA SER A 326 -16.22 11.08 39.23
C SER A 326 -16.03 9.81 38.40
N LEU A 327 -15.91 9.92 37.10
CA LEU A 327 -15.76 8.79 36.17
C LEU A 327 -14.33 8.72 35.63
N GLN A 328 -13.89 7.51 35.27
CA GLN A 328 -12.73 7.36 34.46
C GLN A 328 -13.12 7.70 32.99
N VAL A 329 -12.51 8.75 32.41
CA VAL A 329 -12.74 9.10 31.01
C VAL A 329 -11.51 8.72 30.20
N VAL A 330 -11.66 7.74 29.31
CA VAL A 330 -10.57 7.17 28.49
C VAL A 330 -10.78 7.55 27.04
N SER A 331 -9.70 7.93 26.37
CA SER A 331 -9.71 8.22 24.94
C SER A 331 -8.63 7.45 24.19
N ILE A 332 -8.91 7.08 22.93
CA ILE A 332 -7.91 6.55 22.00
C ILE A 332 -7.49 7.65 21.03
N GLY A 333 -6.19 7.97 21.06
CA GLY A 333 -5.52 8.90 20.15
C GLY A 333 -5.70 10.38 20.48
N ALA A 334 -4.64 11.14 20.20
CA ALA A 334 -4.49 12.55 20.57
C ALA A 334 -5.65 13.45 20.09
N THR A 335 -6.21 13.21 18.90
CA THR A 335 -7.33 13.99 18.36
C THR A 335 -8.60 13.84 19.19
N THR A 336 -8.87 12.62 19.71
CA THR A 336 -10.03 12.36 20.57
C THR A 336 -9.83 12.98 21.96
N THR A 337 -8.62 12.85 22.50
CA THR A 337 -8.21 13.48 23.75
C THR A 337 -8.40 14.99 23.70
N GLU A 338 -7.91 15.63 22.64
CA GLU A 338 -8.01 17.07 22.47
C GLU A 338 -9.48 17.51 22.35
N SER A 339 -10.33 16.74 21.66
CA SER A 339 -11.77 17.04 21.57
C SER A 339 -12.46 16.98 22.92
N LEU A 340 -12.08 16.06 23.81
CA LEU A 340 -12.59 15.98 25.19
C LEU A 340 -12.14 17.19 26.02
N ARG A 341 -10.87 17.58 25.91
CA ARG A 341 -10.34 18.76 26.62
C ARG A 341 -11.04 20.05 26.16
N GLN A 342 -11.26 20.20 24.86
CA GLN A 342 -12.00 21.34 24.30
C GLN A 342 -13.47 21.37 24.75
N ALA A 343 -14.07 20.21 25.02
CA ALA A 343 -15.39 20.07 25.59
C ALA A 343 -15.42 20.33 27.11
N GLY A 344 -14.28 20.64 27.75
CA GLY A 344 -14.19 20.96 29.18
C GLY A 344 -13.96 19.76 30.10
N VAL A 345 -13.61 18.59 29.57
CA VAL A 345 -13.28 17.42 30.39
C VAL A 345 -11.80 17.48 30.80
N SER A 346 -11.51 17.60 32.08
CA SER A 346 -10.15 17.78 32.59
C SER A 346 -9.43 16.46 32.96
N ASN A 347 -10.18 15.41 33.32
CA ASN A 347 -9.68 14.12 33.80
C ASN A 347 -9.60 13.06 32.70
N VAL A 348 -9.13 13.44 31.52
CA VAL A 348 -9.02 12.53 30.37
C VAL A 348 -7.74 11.72 30.45
N GLU A 349 -7.86 10.40 30.49
CA GLU A 349 -6.78 9.45 30.34
C GLU A 349 -6.61 9.10 28.85
N GLU A 350 -5.53 9.56 28.25
CA GLU A 350 -5.17 9.15 26.90
C GLU A 350 -4.54 7.77 26.94
N SER A 351 -5.17 6.82 26.27
CA SER A 351 -4.58 5.48 26.14
C SER A 351 -3.27 5.54 25.37
N LYS A 352 -2.21 4.95 25.91
CA LYS A 352 -0.93 4.74 25.20
C LYS A 352 -1.06 3.69 24.09
N ALA A 353 -2.23 3.08 23.98
CA ALA A 353 -2.53 2.03 23.03
C ALA A 353 -3.02 2.63 21.71
N ASP A 354 -2.32 2.36 20.63
CA ASP A 354 -2.67 2.84 19.28
C ASP A 354 -3.80 2.02 18.62
N ASN A 355 -4.28 0.96 19.26
CA ASN A 355 -5.28 0.06 18.70
C ASN A 355 -6.13 -0.65 19.78
N SER A 356 -7.23 -1.26 19.33
CA SER A 356 -8.18 -1.96 20.21
C SER A 356 -7.57 -3.10 21.01
N TYR A 357 -6.60 -3.85 20.46
CA TYR A 357 -5.98 -4.98 21.17
C TYR A 357 -5.14 -4.53 22.37
N SER A 358 -4.37 -3.48 22.20
CA SER A 358 -3.54 -2.90 23.27
C SER A 358 -4.42 -2.33 24.37
N LEU A 359 -5.57 -1.75 24.02
CA LEU A 359 -6.53 -1.25 25.00
C LEU A 359 -7.20 -2.39 25.78
N ILE A 360 -7.62 -3.46 25.13
CA ILE A 360 -8.18 -4.65 25.79
C ILE A 360 -7.16 -5.22 26.79
N ASN A 361 -5.87 -5.31 26.40
CA ASN A 361 -4.82 -5.77 27.30
C ASN A 361 -4.62 -4.85 28.49
N HIS A 362 -4.73 -3.53 28.32
CA HIS A 362 -4.66 -2.57 29.43
C HIS A 362 -5.79 -2.79 30.43
N PHE A 363 -7.02 -2.97 29.95
CA PHE A 363 -8.19 -3.19 30.82
C PHE A 363 -8.19 -4.57 31.49
N LYS A 364 -7.50 -5.58 30.95
CA LYS A 364 -7.44 -6.94 31.49
C LYS A 364 -6.98 -7.00 32.96
N ASP A 365 -6.09 -6.10 33.35
CA ASP A 365 -5.49 -6.05 34.68
C ASP A 365 -6.23 -5.08 35.62
N LEU A 366 -7.31 -4.43 35.17
CA LEU A 366 -8.13 -3.52 35.96
C LEU A 366 -9.28 -4.28 36.66
N PRO A 367 -9.79 -3.77 37.79
CA PRO A 367 -11.00 -4.29 38.42
C PRO A 367 -12.18 -4.26 37.47
N HIS A 368 -13.19 -5.11 37.72
CA HIS A 368 -14.44 -5.09 36.96
C HIS A 368 -15.05 -3.69 36.92
N GLN A 369 -15.42 -3.23 35.69
CA GLN A 369 -16.00 -1.91 35.45
C GLN A 369 -17.22 -2.03 34.55
N ARG A 370 -18.17 -1.11 34.74
CA ARG A 370 -19.27 -0.84 33.79
C ARG A 370 -18.81 0.26 32.84
N ILE A 371 -18.59 -0.09 31.56
CA ILE A 371 -17.98 0.78 30.56
C ILE A 371 -19.04 1.20 29.55
N LEU A 372 -19.21 2.52 29.33
CA LEU A 372 -20.01 3.08 28.25
C LEU A 372 -19.11 3.45 27.09
N ILE A 373 -19.46 2.99 25.87
CA ILE A 373 -18.74 3.29 24.63
C ILE A 373 -19.69 3.94 23.61
N PRO A 374 -19.72 5.27 23.51
CA PRO A 374 -20.37 5.94 22.39
C PRO A 374 -19.58 5.69 21.09
N ARG A 375 -20.28 5.25 20.03
CA ARG A 375 -19.65 4.84 18.78
C ARG A 375 -20.48 5.15 17.52
N SER A 376 -19.95 4.92 16.34
CA SER A 376 -20.73 5.04 15.11
C SER A 376 -21.68 3.87 14.91
N ASN A 377 -22.68 4.03 14.04
CA ASN A 377 -23.56 2.95 13.57
C ASN A 377 -22.81 1.78 12.90
N LEU A 378 -21.57 2.00 12.42
CA LEU A 378 -20.69 0.98 11.83
C LEU A 378 -19.62 0.49 12.81
N GLY A 379 -19.76 0.77 14.10
CA GLY A 379 -18.82 0.35 15.14
C GLY A 379 -18.69 -1.17 15.18
N MET A 380 -17.44 -1.67 15.10
CA MET A 380 -17.15 -3.11 15.19
C MET A 380 -17.21 -3.61 16.62
N ASP A 381 -17.55 -4.90 16.82
CA ASP A 381 -17.60 -5.51 18.14
C ASP A 381 -16.24 -5.93 18.72
N LEU A 382 -15.15 -5.74 17.98
CA LEU A 382 -13.79 -6.12 18.39
C LEU A 382 -13.43 -5.55 19.78
N LEU A 383 -13.59 -4.25 19.99
CA LEU A 383 -13.27 -3.62 21.27
C LEU A 383 -14.32 -3.93 22.34
N PRO A 384 -15.64 -3.73 22.13
CA PRO A 384 -16.63 -4.08 23.15
C PRO A 384 -16.61 -5.57 23.52
N GLY A 385 -16.53 -6.46 22.52
CA GLY A 385 -16.45 -7.90 22.74
C GLY A 385 -15.18 -8.31 23.49
N GLY A 386 -14.04 -7.72 23.13
CA GLY A 386 -12.77 -7.95 23.79
C GLY A 386 -12.79 -7.50 25.27
N LEU A 387 -13.37 -6.33 25.59
CA LEU A 387 -13.49 -5.85 26.96
C LEU A 387 -14.45 -6.75 27.80
N ARG A 388 -15.54 -7.24 27.19
CA ARG A 388 -16.41 -8.23 27.85
C ARG A 388 -15.68 -9.55 28.12
N SER A 389 -14.83 -10.00 27.18
CA SER A 389 -14.07 -11.25 27.35
C SER A 389 -13.04 -11.21 28.45
N VAL A 390 -12.58 -10.03 28.85
CA VAL A 390 -11.65 -9.82 29.99
C VAL A 390 -12.35 -9.42 31.29
N GLY A 391 -13.69 -9.50 31.32
CA GLY A 391 -14.48 -9.44 32.56
C GLY A 391 -15.17 -8.10 32.87
N HIS A 392 -15.26 -7.16 31.91
CA HIS A 392 -15.99 -5.91 32.08
C HIS A 392 -17.44 -6.00 31.60
N GLU A 393 -18.33 -5.20 32.16
CA GLU A 393 -19.66 -4.97 31.62
C GLU A 393 -19.61 -3.80 30.62
N VAL A 394 -19.97 -4.04 29.36
CA VAL A 394 -19.82 -3.04 28.30
C VAL A 394 -21.14 -2.74 27.64
N THR A 395 -21.56 -1.49 27.75
CA THR A 395 -22.69 -0.91 27.03
C THR A 395 -22.17 -0.07 25.87
N THR A 396 -22.74 -0.27 24.70
CA THR A 396 -22.44 0.56 23.52
C THR A 396 -23.67 1.36 23.13
N VAL A 397 -23.49 2.62 22.77
CA VAL A 397 -24.57 3.47 22.27
C VAL A 397 -24.15 4.10 20.94
N THR A 398 -25.09 4.15 19.98
CA THR A 398 -24.82 4.80 18.69
C THR A 398 -24.91 6.31 18.85
N ALA A 399 -23.78 7.00 18.73
CA ALA A 399 -23.69 8.44 18.88
C ALA A 399 -23.88 9.18 17.56
N TYR A 400 -23.50 8.58 16.44
CA TYR A 400 -23.57 9.20 15.12
C TYR A 400 -23.62 8.15 14.01
N ARG A 401 -24.03 8.61 12.82
CA ARG A 401 -24.01 7.78 11.62
C ARG A 401 -22.79 8.11 10.76
N ASN A 402 -22.11 7.07 10.32
CA ASN A 402 -21.15 7.14 9.22
C ASN A 402 -21.89 6.65 7.98
N VAL A 403 -22.14 7.54 7.04
CA VAL A 403 -22.93 7.29 5.83
C VAL A 403 -22.15 7.65 4.59
N MET A 404 -22.56 7.14 3.44
CA MET A 404 -22.09 7.63 2.15
C MET A 404 -22.75 8.99 1.88
N PRO A 405 -22.01 10.00 1.41
CA PRO A 405 -22.62 11.26 0.99
C PRO A 405 -23.75 11.03 -0.03
N GLU A 406 -24.81 11.81 0.06
CA GLU A 406 -25.97 11.67 -0.83
C GLU A 406 -25.60 11.97 -2.30
N TYR A 407 -24.71 12.93 -2.51
CA TYR A 407 -24.22 13.34 -3.85
C TYR A 407 -22.68 13.27 -3.92
N PRO A 408 -22.10 12.07 -3.93
CA PRO A 408 -20.65 11.94 -3.99
C PRO A 408 -20.14 12.41 -5.36
N GLN A 409 -19.13 13.25 -5.36
CA GLN A 409 -18.47 13.65 -6.60
C GLN A 409 -17.75 12.45 -7.21
N LYS A 410 -18.08 12.13 -8.47
CA LYS A 410 -17.31 11.15 -9.25
C LYS A 410 -16.14 11.86 -9.93
N VAL A 411 -14.97 11.27 -9.79
CA VAL A 411 -13.76 11.66 -10.53
C VAL A 411 -13.45 10.61 -11.60
N ASP A 412 -12.80 11.04 -12.68
CA ASP A 412 -12.32 10.10 -13.68
C ASP A 412 -11.14 9.31 -13.10
N LEU A 413 -11.36 8.02 -12.81
CA LEU A 413 -10.33 7.16 -12.24
C LEU A 413 -9.13 6.95 -13.16
N ASN A 414 -9.24 7.20 -14.46
CA ASN A 414 -8.11 7.11 -15.38
C ASN A 414 -7.09 8.24 -15.16
N GLN A 415 -7.49 9.30 -14.46
CA GLN A 415 -6.61 10.40 -14.08
C GLN A 415 -6.05 10.24 -12.66
N ILE A 416 -6.48 9.18 -11.95
CA ILE A 416 -6.04 8.88 -10.59
C ILE A 416 -5.14 7.66 -10.66
N TYR A 417 -3.93 7.78 -10.12
CA TYR A 417 -3.03 6.64 -10.04
C TYR A 417 -2.93 6.06 -8.62
N ARG A 418 -3.23 6.87 -7.58
CA ARG A 418 -3.24 6.42 -6.18
C ARG A 418 -4.56 6.76 -5.51
N ILE A 419 -5.08 5.84 -4.69
CA ILE A 419 -6.22 6.07 -3.83
C ILE A 419 -5.86 5.79 -2.37
N ILE A 420 -6.28 6.67 -1.46
CA ILE A 420 -6.11 6.53 -0.02
C ILE A 420 -7.46 6.23 0.62
N PHE A 421 -7.61 5.01 1.13
CA PHE A 421 -8.75 4.60 1.93
C PHE A 421 -8.48 4.83 3.41
N THR A 422 -9.34 5.57 4.07
CA THR A 422 -9.16 5.95 5.49
C THR A 422 -9.89 5.03 6.46
N SER A 423 -10.82 4.20 5.96
CA SER A 423 -11.60 3.27 6.77
C SER A 423 -12.23 2.16 5.89
N PRO A 424 -12.69 1.04 6.47
CA PRO A 424 -13.45 0.02 5.73
C PRO A 424 -14.66 0.56 4.98
N SER A 425 -15.37 1.53 5.57
CA SER A 425 -16.56 2.14 4.94
C SER A 425 -16.23 2.92 3.67
N THR A 426 -15.03 3.55 3.58
CA THR A 426 -14.61 4.22 2.34
C THR A 426 -14.38 3.22 1.20
N ILE A 427 -13.93 2.01 1.48
CA ILE A 427 -13.79 0.92 0.50
C ILE A 427 -15.16 0.45 0.01
N THR A 428 -16.09 0.17 0.94
CA THR A 428 -17.45 -0.24 0.61
C THR A 428 -18.15 0.79 -0.25
N ASN A 429 -18.03 2.08 0.10
CA ASN A 429 -18.66 3.16 -0.64
C ASN A 429 -17.98 3.43 -1.98
N PHE A 430 -16.66 3.21 -2.09
CA PHE A 430 -15.95 3.24 -3.37
C PHE A 430 -16.50 2.19 -4.33
N ILE A 431 -16.66 0.95 -3.88
CA ILE A 431 -17.23 -0.13 -4.70
C ILE A 431 -18.67 0.20 -5.13
N LYS A 432 -19.48 0.74 -4.22
CA LYS A 432 -20.85 1.18 -4.57
C LYS A 432 -20.85 2.27 -5.64
N LEU A 433 -19.89 3.19 -5.62
CA LEU A 433 -19.85 4.34 -6.52
C LEU A 433 -19.25 4.02 -7.88
N TYR A 434 -18.17 3.22 -7.91
CA TYR A 434 -17.34 2.95 -9.08
C TYR A 434 -17.44 1.51 -9.59
N GLY A 435 -17.91 0.58 -8.78
CA GLY A 435 -17.99 -0.86 -9.09
C GLY A 435 -16.63 -1.55 -8.99
N THR A 436 -15.73 -1.23 -9.90
CA THR A 436 -14.38 -1.81 -9.99
C THR A 436 -13.31 -0.73 -9.85
N MET A 437 -12.10 -1.15 -9.51
CA MET A 437 -10.94 -0.30 -9.44
C MET A 437 -9.99 -0.63 -10.61
N PRO A 438 -9.40 0.38 -11.29
CA PRO A 438 -8.38 0.14 -12.29
C PRO A 438 -7.23 -0.70 -11.72
N ALA A 439 -6.79 -1.72 -12.46
CA ALA A 439 -5.72 -2.63 -12.02
C ALA A 439 -4.38 -1.92 -11.78
N THR A 440 -4.18 -0.77 -12.41
CA THR A 440 -2.97 0.06 -12.27
C THR A 440 -3.01 1.04 -11.11
N MET A 441 -4.16 1.13 -10.41
CA MET A 441 -4.32 2.08 -9.31
C MET A 441 -3.58 1.61 -8.06
N GLN A 442 -2.72 2.45 -7.53
CA GLN A 442 -2.13 2.21 -6.21
C GLN A 442 -3.15 2.38 -5.11
N VAL A 443 -3.03 1.54 -4.09
CA VAL A 443 -3.92 1.59 -2.93
C VAL A 443 -3.10 1.77 -1.66
N GLU A 444 -3.38 2.86 -0.97
CA GLU A 444 -2.94 3.11 0.40
C GLU A 444 -4.12 2.91 1.34
N THR A 445 -3.91 2.23 2.45
CA THR A 445 -4.94 2.04 3.48
C THR A 445 -4.46 2.58 4.82
N ARG A 446 -5.30 3.37 5.49
CA ARG A 446 -5.02 3.88 6.84
C ARG A 446 -5.35 2.80 7.88
N GLY A 447 -4.31 2.16 8.39
CA GLY A 447 -4.40 1.15 9.45
C GLY A 447 -4.71 -0.28 8.98
N PRO A 448 -4.42 -1.28 9.84
CA PRO A 448 -4.50 -2.70 9.51
C PRO A 448 -5.92 -3.18 9.18
N ILE A 449 -6.92 -2.68 9.89
CA ILE A 449 -8.34 -3.05 9.68
C ILE A 449 -8.84 -2.62 8.29
N THR A 450 -8.44 -1.43 7.83
CA THR A 450 -8.77 -0.94 6.48
C THR A 450 -8.07 -1.79 5.43
N ARG A 451 -6.83 -2.20 5.67
CA ARG A 451 -6.08 -3.09 4.80
C ARG A 451 -6.75 -4.46 4.67
N GLU A 452 -7.17 -5.06 5.78
CA GLU A 452 -7.88 -6.34 5.79
C GLU A 452 -9.21 -6.25 5.01
N ALA A 453 -9.99 -5.19 5.25
CA ALA A 453 -11.22 -4.94 4.52
C ALA A 453 -10.97 -4.78 3.01
N PHE A 454 -9.90 -4.11 2.61
CA PHE A 454 -9.51 -3.96 1.21
C PHE A 454 -9.19 -5.32 0.57
N VAL A 455 -8.35 -6.10 1.23
CA VAL A 455 -7.98 -7.45 0.75
C VAL A 455 -9.21 -8.33 0.58
N LYS A 456 -10.12 -8.30 1.56
CA LYS A 456 -11.37 -9.07 1.49
C LYS A 456 -12.26 -8.61 0.34
N ALA A 457 -12.44 -7.31 0.14
CA ALA A 457 -13.35 -6.74 -0.85
C ALA A 457 -12.90 -6.99 -2.31
N PHE A 458 -11.59 -6.99 -2.57
CA PHE A 458 -11.04 -7.13 -3.93
C PHE A 458 -10.46 -8.52 -4.22
N ARG A 459 -10.38 -9.43 -3.23
CA ARG A 459 -10.06 -10.86 -3.46
C ARG A 459 -11.27 -11.72 -3.78
N THR A 460 -12.48 -11.30 -3.40
CA THR A 460 -13.72 -12.07 -3.65
C THR A 460 -14.33 -11.88 -5.05
N SER A 461 -13.80 -10.96 -5.86
CA SER A 461 -14.32 -10.73 -7.23
C SER A 461 -13.73 -11.66 -8.30
N ASP A 462 -12.74 -12.52 -7.96
CA ASP A 462 -12.11 -13.43 -8.93
C ASP A 462 -12.56 -14.90 -8.81
N THR A 463 -13.57 -15.22 -7.97
CA THR A 463 -14.05 -16.61 -7.80
C THR A 463 -15.38 -16.92 -8.47
N ASP A 464 -16.02 -15.94 -9.13
CA ASP A 464 -17.28 -16.15 -9.87
C ASP A 464 -17.19 -15.57 -11.31
N LYS A 465 -16.33 -16.16 -12.16
CA LYS A 465 -16.50 -16.17 -13.61
C LYS A 465 -15.64 -17.26 -14.25
#